data_523987bf7ef05c9c1207eaabe7170c77
#
_entry.id   523987bf7ef05c9c1207eaabe7170c77
#
_cell.length_a   1.000
_cell.length_b   1.000
_cell.length_c   1.000
_cell.angle_alpha   90.00
_cell.angle_beta   90.00
_cell.angle_gamma   90.00
#
_symmetry.space_group_name_H-M   'P 1'
#
loop_
_entity.id
_entity.type
_entity.pdbx_description
1 polymer ?
#
loop_
_entity_poly.entity_id
_entity_poly.type
_entity_poly.pdbx_seq_one_letter_code
_entity_poly.pdbx_strand_id
1 'polypeptide(L)'
;MKPIFYLSILLSSMLLTSCYRKFDLEEYRTTPKMVINSAFSPDTVVMASISRTWFHSESKPDVTIRNAKVELYIDGIFKEEMPWKEYSYWKSSRWLGEDRGGWVTDTLYISNTVPQPGQTVKIVASTPEYGTASAED
;
A
#
# COMPACT_ATOMS: atom_id res chain seq x y z
N MET A 1 -33.50 18.99 -50.19
CA MET A 1 -32.71 19.22 -48.92
C MET A 1 -32.93 18.10 -47.86
N LYS A 2 -34.00 17.39 -47.86
CA LYS A 2 -34.28 16.28 -46.90
C LYS A 2 -33.31 15.07 -46.98
N PRO A 3 -32.90 14.54 -48.16
CA PRO A 3 -32.05 13.34 -48.22
C PRO A 3 -30.60 13.59 -47.67
N ILE A 4 -30.04 14.77 -47.82
CA ILE A 4 -28.71 15.11 -47.36
C ILE A 4 -28.67 15.15 -45.82
N PHE A 5 -29.74 15.60 -45.18
CA PHE A 5 -29.87 15.64 -43.74
C PHE A 5 -29.91 14.23 -43.13
N TYR A 6 -30.65 13.30 -43.73
CA TYR A 6 -30.68 11.90 -43.30
C TYR A 6 -29.33 11.19 -43.50
N LEU A 7 -28.64 11.49 -44.60
CA LEU A 7 -27.32 10.94 -44.85
C LEU A 7 -26.29 11.43 -43.82
N SER A 8 -26.37 12.71 -43.42
CA SER A 8 -25.51 13.28 -42.41
C SER A 8 -25.73 12.65 -41.02
N ILE A 9 -26.97 12.38 -40.63
CA ILE A 9 -27.33 11.69 -39.38
C ILE A 9 -26.82 10.25 -39.40
N LEU A 10 -26.99 9.54 -40.51
CA LEU A 10 -26.50 8.17 -40.63
C LEU A 10 -24.97 8.08 -40.55
N LEU A 11 -24.27 9.01 -41.18
CA LEU A 11 -22.82 9.09 -41.15
C LEU A 11 -22.30 9.45 -39.75
N SER A 12 -22.99 10.37 -39.04
CA SER A 12 -22.66 10.74 -37.65
C SER A 12 -22.87 9.57 -36.68
N SER A 13 -23.89 8.75 -36.89
CA SER A 13 -24.20 7.57 -36.07
C SER A 13 -23.12 6.47 -36.21
N MET A 14 -22.52 6.33 -37.38
CA MET A 14 -21.40 5.39 -37.61
C MET A 14 -20.10 5.79 -36.91
N LEU A 15 -19.89 7.08 -36.64
CA LEU A 15 -18.72 7.57 -35.92
C LEU A 15 -18.77 7.36 -34.42
N LEU A 16 -19.94 6.99 -33.85
CA LEU A 16 -20.15 6.75 -32.44
C LEU A 16 -19.89 5.30 -32.01
N THR A 17 -19.49 4.41 -32.92
CA THR A 17 -19.04 3.07 -32.55
C THR A 17 -17.68 3.16 -31.88
N SER A 18 -17.69 3.48 -30.59
CA SER A 18 -16.53 3.39 -29.74
C SER A 18 -16.09 1.93 -29.65
N CYS A 19 -14.88 1.62 -30.09
CA CYS A 19 -14.27 0.31 -29.91
C CYS A 19 -14.06 0.06 -28.41
N TYR A 20 -15.00 -0.58 -27.74
CA TYR A 20 -14.82 -1.11 -26.40
C TYR A 20 -13.96 -2.38 -26.49
N ARG A 21 -12.69 -2.27 -26.19
CA ARG A 21 -11.82 -3.43 -26.01
C ARG A 21 -11.89 -3.85 -24.53
N LYS A 22 -12.40 -5.03 -24.27
CA LYS A 22 -12.19 -5.68 -22.96
C LYS A 22 -10.70 -5.92 -22.80
N PHE A 23 -10.11 -5.25 -21.83
CA PHE A 23 -8.73 -5.50 -21.44
C PHE A 23 -8.77 -6.56 -20.32
N ASP A 24 -8.20 -7.73 -20.59
CA ASP A 24 -8.10 -8.79 -19.59
C ASP A 24 -6.83 -8.56 -18.76
N LEU A 25 -7.02 -8.13 -17.52
CA LEU A 25 -5.94 -7.88 -16.58
C LEU A 25 -5.38 -9.17 -15.99
N GLU A 26 -6.11 -10.29 -16.05
CA GLU A 26 -5.65 -11.56 -15.47
C GLU A 26 -4.36 -12.08 -16.15
N GLU A 27 -4.17 -11.77 -17.44
CA GLU A 27 -2.95 -12.09 -18.18
C GLU A 27 -1.69 -11.46 -17.56
N TYR A 28 -1.86 -10.36 -16.80
CA TYR A 28 -0.77 -9.62 -16.14
C TYR A 28 -0.65 -9.94 -14.65
N ARG A 29 -1.34 -10.98 -14.18
CA ARG A 29 -1.24 -11.41 -12.78
C ARG A 29 0.18 -11.83 -12.45
N THR A 30 0.77 -11.18 -11.45
CA THR A 30 2.11 -11.50 -10.93
C THR A 30 2.01 -12.16 -9.56
N THR A 31 3.05 -12.88 -9.17
CA THR A 31 3.18 -13.42 -7.81
C THR A 31 3.17 -12.26 -6.80
N PRO A 32 2.38 -12.36 -5.71
CA PRO A 32 2.40 -11.36 -4.65
C PRO A 32 3.81 -11.15 -4.09
N LYS A 33 4.16 -9.89 -3.86
CA LYS A 33 5.46 -9.49 -3.29
C LYS A 33 5.24 -8.84 -1.93
N MET A 34 6.18 -9.05 -1.03
CA MET A 34 6.19 -8.36 0.26
C MET A 34 6.49 -6.89 0.09
N VAL A 35 5.79 -6.05 0.86
CA VAL A 35 5.92 -4.60 0.89
C VAL A 35 6.18 -4.17 2.33
N ILE A 36 7.23 -3.39 2.52
CA ILE A 36 7.54 -2.72 3.78
C ILE A 36 7.09 -1.28 3.64
N ASN A 37 6.21 -0.83 4.53
CA ASN A 37 5.80 0.56 4.61
C ASN A 37 6.13 1.06 6.02
N SER A 38 7.06 2.01 6.11
CA SER A 38 7.53 2.60 7.36
C SER A 38 7.54 4.10 7.25
N ALA A 39 7.14 4.75 8.34
CA ALA A 39 7.28 6.18 8.51
C ALA A 39 7.77 6.44 9.93
N PHE A 40 8.84 7.17 10.09
CA PHE A 40 9.43 7.52 11.38
C PHE A 40 10.03 8.92 11.34
N SER A 41 10.29 9.46 12.50
CA SER A 41 11.05 10.70 12.68
C SER A 41 12.11 10.49 13.75
N PRO A 42 13.14 11.37 13.84
CA PRO A 42 14.20 11.26 14.86
C PRO A 42 13.72 11.26 16.31
N ASP A 43 12.47 11.69 16.54
CA ASP A 43 11.90 11.79 17.89
C ASP A 43 10.94 10.64 18.22
N THR A 44 10.80 9.67 17.33
CA THR A 44 9.85 8.57 17.48
C THR A 44 10.50 7.22 17.26
N VAL A 45 9.92 6.18 17.87
CA VAL A 45 10.30 4.80 17.58
C VAL A 45 10.02 4.44 16.13
N VAL A 46 10.81 3.54 15.57
CA VAL A 46 10.58 3.04 14.21
C VAL A 46 9.37 2.12 14.20
N MET A 47 8.45 2.38 13.28
CA MET A 47 7.24 1.58 13.08
C MET A 47 7.17 1.13 11.61
N ALA A 48 6.75 -0.10 11.39
CA ALA A 48 6.57 -0.63 10.05
C ALA A 48 5.30 -1.47 9.92
N SER A 49 4.59 -1.31 8.81
CA SER A 49 3.58 -2.26 8.38
C SER A 49 4.14 -3.15 7.29
N ILE A 50 3.93 -4.45 7.43
CA ILE A 50 4.33 -5.44 6.44
C ILE A 50 3.08 -5.97 5.77
N SER A 51 3.06 -5.89 4.46
CA SER A 51 1.92 -6.31 3.64
C SER A 51 2.39 -7.04 2.39
N ARG A 52 1.44 -7.60 1.65
CA ARG A 52 1.69 -8.14 0.31
C ARG A 52 1.02 -7.29 -0.76
N THR A 53 1.57 -7.31 -1.94
CA THR A 53 0.84 -6.82 -3.11
C THR A 53 -0.37 -7.72 -3.37
N TRP A 54 -1.41 -7.16 -3.97
CA TRP A 54 -2.62 -7.89 -4.34
C TRP A 54 -3.04 -7.50 -5.76
N PHE A 55 -3.77 -8.39 -6.39
CA PHE A 55 -4.26 -8.16 -7.73
C PHE A 55 -5.68 -7.60 -7.68
N HIS A 56 -6.03 -6.71 -8.61
CA HIS A 56 -7.29 -5.97 -8.59
C HIS A 56 -8.56 -6.84 -8.59
N SER A 57 -8.48 -8.08 -9.10
CA SER A 57 -9.58 -9.03 -9.08
C SER A 57 -9.80 -9.70 -7.72
N GLU A 58 -8.87 -9.56 -6.77
CA GLU A 58 -9.04 -10.06 -5.42
C GLU A 58 -10.03 -9.15 -4.67
N SER A 59 -11.19 -9.69 -4.28
CA SER A 59 -12.20 -8.93 -3.55
C SER A 59 -11.78 -8.74 -2.08
N LYS A 60 -11.40 -7.51 -1.69
CA LYS A 60 -11.04 -7.11 -0.32
C LYS A 60 -10.09 -8.10 0.38
N PRO A 61 -8.91 -8.38 -0.19
CA PRO A 61 -7.99 -9.32 0.40
C PRO A 61 -7.43 -8.78 1.74
N ASP A 62 -7.23 -9.66 2.72
CA ASP A 62 -6.34 -9.34 3.84
C ASP A 62 -4.90 -9.39 3.34
N VAL A 63 -4.29 -8.23 3.26
CA VAL A 63 -2.93 -8.07 2.73
C VAL A 63 -1.88 -7.98 3.83
N THR A 64 -2.30 -7.92 5.09
CA THR A 64 -1.40 -7.73 6.23
C THR A 64 -0.64 -9.01 6.54
N ILE A 65 0.67 -8.93 6.64
CA ILE A 65 1.54 -10.02 7.05
C ILE A 65 1.87 -9.86 8.54
N ARG A 66 1.36 -10.79 9.36
CA ARG A 66 1.47 -10.75 10.83
C ARG A 66 2.55 -11.65 11.40
N ASN A 67 3.10 -12.53 10.58
CA ASN A 67 4.08 -13.56 10.95
C ASN A 67 5.46 -13.34 10.31
N ALA A 68 5.76 -12.10 9.91
CA ALA A 68 7.08 -11.76 9.42
C ALA A 68 8.07 -11.65 10.59
N LYS A 69 9.29 -12.11 10.38
CA LYS A 69 10.42 -11.71 11.20
C LYS A 69 10.90 -10.36 10.68
N VAL A 70 10.83 -9.32 11.52
CA VAL A 70 11.20 -7.94 11.14
C VAL A 70 12.36 -7.48 11.99
N GLU A 71 13.47 -7.15 11.36
CA GLU A 71 14.72 -6.77 11.98
C GLU A 71 15.04 -5.30 11.70
N LEU A 72 15.46 -4.58 12.74
CA LEU A 72 15.91 -3.19 12.66
C LEU A 72 17.43 -3.11 12.71
N TYR A 73 17.98 -2.34 11.79
CA TYR A 73 19.40 -1.99 11.74
C TYR A 73 19.55 -0.47 11.76
N ILE A 74 20.52 0.03 12.51
CA ILE A 74 20.93 1.44 12.53
C ILE A 74 22.41 1.51 12.14
N ASP A 75 22.72 2.31 11.12
CA ASP A 75 24.09 2.43 10.57
C ASP A 75 24.68 1.06 10.20
N GLY A 76 23.86 0.16 9.65
CA GLY A 76 24.24 -1.19 9.28
C GLY A 76 24.39 -2.18 10.43
N ILE A 77 24.19 -1.76 11.68
CA ILE A 77 24.33 -2.59 12.89
C ILE A 77 22.94 -3.07 13.33
N PHE A 78 22.76 -4.38 13.47
CA PHE A 78 21.55 -4.98 14.04
C PHE A 78 21.26 -4.41 15.42
N LYS A 79 20.04 -3.97 15.66
CA LYS A 79 19.56 -3.43 16.93
C LYS A 79 18.61 -4.38 17.64
N GLU A 80 17.54 -4.75 16.98
CA GLU A 80 16.49 -5.57 17.57
C GLU A 80 15.61 -6.23 16.50
N GLU A 81 14.89 -7.26 16.92
CA GLU A 81 13.73 -7.77 16.21
C GLU A 81 12.51 -6.97 16.67
N MET A 82 11.78 -6.39 15.72
CA MET A 82 10.62 -5.56 15.98
C MET A 82 9.41 -6.44 16.30
N PRO A 83 8.86 -6.39 17.51
CA PRO A 83 7.65 -7.15 17.83
C PRO A 83 6.41 -6.57 17.15
N TRP A 84 5.49 -7.44 16.81
CA TRP A 84 4.18 -7.06 16.30
C TRP A 84 3.27 -6.65 17.46
N LYS A 85 2.76 -5.41 17.44
CA LYS A 85 1.96 -4.81 18.52
C LYS A 85 0.75 -4.08 17.95
N GLU A 86 -0.32 -4.04 18.73
CA GLU A 86 -1.45 -3.15 18.45
C GLU A 86 -1.07 -1.71 18.78
N TYR A 87 -1.45 -0.82 17.88
CA TYR A 87 -1.27 0.61 18.02
C TYR A 87 -2.59 1.33 17.77
N SER A 88 -3.09 2.04 18.76
CA SER A 88 -4.32 2.81 18.64
C SER A 88 -4.01 4.29 18.56
N TYR A 89 -4.61 4.95 17.58
CA TYR A 89 -4.46 6.38 17.37
C TYR A 89 -5.78 7.02 16.98
N TRP A 90 -5.90 8.31 17.26
CA TRP A 90 -7.05 9.10 16.86
C TRP A 90 -6.88 9.52 15.40
N LYS A 91 -7.78 9.06 14.52
CA LYS A 91 -7.82 9.47 13.13
C LYS A 91 -8.89 10.54 12.96
N SER A 92 -8.47 11.77 12.68
CA SER A 92 -9.37 12.85 12.28
C SER A 92 -9.74 12.69 10.81
N SER A 93 -11.03 12.71 10.52
CA SER A 93 -11.55 12.74 9.16
C SER A 93 -12.36 14.01 8.97
N ARG A 94 -11.78 14.99 8.28
CA ARG A 94 -12.49 16.21 7.89
C ARG A 94 -13.06 16.03 6.49
N TRP A 95 -14.35 15.75 6.42
CA TRP A 95 -15.08 15.70 5.17
C TRP A 95 -16.26 16.66 5.23
N LEU A 96 -16.46 17.52 4.21
CA LEU A 96 -17.59 18.48 4.11
C LEU A 96 -17.79 19.37 5.35
N GLY A 97 -16.69 19.77 6.04
CA GLY A 97 -16.78 20.72 7.15
C GLY A 97 -17.17 20.11 8.51
N GLU A 98 -17.46 18.83 8.58
CA GLU A 98 -17.67 18.11 9.83
C GLU A 98 -16.39 17.42 10.30
N ASP A 99 -16.01 17.70 11.53
CA ASP A 99 -14.86 17.05 12.18
C ASP A 99 -15.34 15.72 12.77
N ARG A 100 -15.30 14.66 11.95
CA ARG A 100 -15.61 13.30 12.39
C ARG A 100 -14.29 12.60 12.62
N GLY A 101 -13.98 12.29 13.86
CA GLY A 101 -12.82 11.49 14.24
C GLY A 101 -13.25 10.20 14.92
N GLY A 102 -12.34 9.24 14.95
CA GLY A 102 -12.52 7.97 15.65
C GLY A 102 -11.19 7.35 16.04
N TRP A 103 -11.23 6.52 17.08
CA TRP A 103 -10.09 5.68 17.41
C TRP A 103 -9.97 4.57 16.37
N VAL A 104 -8.77 4.44 15.80
CA VAL A 104 -8.39 3.38 14.88
C VAL A 104 -7.31 2.56 15.57
N THR A 105 -7.49 1.24 15.59
CA THR A 105 -6.46 0.31 16.04
C THR A 105 -5.86 -0.37 14.82
N ASP A 106 -4.58 -0.15 14.63
CA ASP A 106 -3.77 -0.83 13.64
C ASP A 106 -2.78 -1.75 14.35
N THR A 107 -2.27 -2.73 13.64
CA THR A 107 -1.23 -3.60 14.15
C THR A 107 0.02 -3.42 13.31
N LEU A 108 1.10 -3.07 13.97
CA LEU A 108 2.37 -2.69 13.37
C LEU A 108 3.53 -3.43 14.03
N TYR A 109 4.62 -3.56 13.32
CA TYR A 109 5.91 -3.90 13.90
C TYR A 109 6.51 -2.64 14.49
N ILE A 110 6.74 -2.62 15.81
CA ILE A 110 7.16 -1.42 16.55
C ILE A 110 8.44 -1.72 17.30
N SER A 111 9.48 -0.92 17.02
CA SER A 111 10.76 -1.00 17.74
C SER A 111 10.67 -0.34 19.12
N ASN A 112 11.71 -0.56 19.94
CA ASN A 112 11.95 0.24 21.15
C ASN A 112 13.04 1.30 20.90
N THR A 113 13.66 1.28 19.71
CA THR A 113 14.76 2.16 19.34
C THR A 113 14.24 3.45 18.71
N VAL A 114 14.74 4.59 19.16
CA VAL A 114 14.55 5.91 18.55
C VAL A 114 15.83 6.25 17.79
N PRO A 115 15.81 6.38 16.46
CA PRO A 115 16.99 6.75 15.69
C PRO A 115 17.37 8.21 15.97
N GLN A 116 18.67 8.50 15.87
CA GLN A 116 19.19 9.85 16.00
C GLN A 116 19.25 10.53 14.62
N PRO A 117 19.16 11.88 14.56
CA PRO A 117 19.35 12.59 13.31
C PRO A 117 20.64 12.22 12.59
N GLY A 118 20.56 11.90 11.31
CA GLY A 118 21.69 11.55 10.46
C GLY A 118 22.10 10.07 10.51
N GLN A 119 21.40 9.25 11.27
CA GLN A 119 21.58 7.79 11.22
C GLN A 119 20.78 7.17 10.06
N THR A 120 21.37 6.16 9.44
CA THR A 120 20.69 5.33 8.43
C THR A 120 19.85 4.26 9.13
N VAL A 121 18.60 4.20 8.80
CA VAL A 121 17.64 3.20 9.32
C VAL A 121 17.35 2.18 8.24
N LYS A 122 17.59 0.90 8.55
CA LYS A 122 17.23 -0.20 7.65
C LYS A 122 16.33 -1.20 8.33
N ILE A 123 15.27 -1.55 7.64
CA ILE A 123 14.32 -2.58 8.06
C ILE A 123 14.45 -3.76 7.11
N VAL A 124 14.58 -4.96 7.66
CA VAL A 124 14.59 -6.22 6.92
C VAL A 124 13.42 -7.06 7.39
N ALA A 125 12.52 -7.40 6.50
CA ALA A 125 11.39 -8.29 6.78
C ALA A 125 11.56 -9.61 6.03
N SER A 126 11.27 -10.73 6.68
CA SER A 126 11.37 -12.06 6.08
C SER A 126 10.21 -12.95 6.48
N THR A 127 9.73 -13.75 5.52
CA THR A 127 8.72 -14.78 5.73
C THR A 127 9.05 -16.00 4.88
N PRO A 128 8.59 -17.21 5.27
CA PRO A 128 8.74 -18.39 4.43
C PRO A 128 8.00 -18.28 3.09
N GLU A 129 6.87 -17.54 3.05
CA GLU A 129 5.99 -17.46 1.89
C GLU A 129 6.45 -16.43 0.86
N TYR A 130 6.92 -15.26 1.31
CA TYR A 130 7.24 -14.12 0.44
C TYR A 130 8.74 -13.83 0.34
N GLY A 131 9.59 -14.63 1.02
CA GLY A 131 11.04 -14.41 1.05
C GLY A 131 11.43 -13.23 1.93
N THR A 132 12.44 -12.47 1.48
CA THR A 132 13.01 -11.35 2.22
C THR A 132 12.88 -10.06 1.42
N ALA A 133 12.48 -8.99 2.09
CA ALA A 133 12.49 -7.63 1.57
C ALA A 133 13.26 -6.71 2.54
N SER A 134 13.82 -5.62 2.02
CA SER A 134 14.46 -4.59 2.85
C SER A 134 14.13 -3.19 2.35
N ALA A 135 14.06 -2.26 3.29
CA ALA A 135 13.92 -0.83 3.05
C ALA A 135 14.96 -0.09 3.88
N GLU A 136 15.54 0.97 3.33
CA GLU A 136 16.62 1.77 3.97
C GLU A 136 16.41 3.25 3.65
N ASP A 137 16.60 4.12 4.63
CA ASP A 137 16.49 5.57 4.53
C ASP A 137 17.52 6.26 5.44
#